data_790a28a7f04e07545816825d36abe5b0
#
_entry.id   790a28a7f04e07545816825d36abe5b0
#
_cell.length_a   1.000
_cell.length_b   1.000
_cell.length_c   1.000
_cell.angle_alpha   90.00
_cell.angle_beta   90.00
_cell.angle_gamma   90.00
#
_symmetry.space_group_name_H-M   'P 1'
#
loop_
_entity.id
_entity.type
_entity.pdbx_description
1 polymer ?
#
loop_
_entity_poly.entity_id
_entity_poly.type
_entity_poly.pdbx_seq_one_letter_code
_entity_poly.pdbx_strand_id
1 'polypeptide(L)'
;MNRHVLYSFRRCPYAMRARMALGYSGVPLSIVEVSLKAKPAEMLAASPKGTVPVLVCADGRVIEQSLEIMQWALGQHDPDNWLQADHMELIEANDSIFKVLLDRYKYAIRYPEHSMEHYRAQGVEFLQGLEQQLERHPYLSGPGLSLADVALAPFVRQFAHVDREWFAQAPLPHLNAWLERFLASDLFTSVMAKSPSPQPSPGGRGS
;
A
#
# COMPACT_ATOMS: atom_id res chain seq x y z
N MET A 1 3.65 -11.04 -26.50
CA MET A 1 4.59 -10.47 -25.52
C MET A 1 4.11 -10.89 -24.13
N ASN A 2 4.97 -11.54 -23.36
CA ASN A 2 4.63 -11.85 -21.97
C ASN A 2 4.44 -10.53 -21.19
N ARG A 3 3.33 -10.42 -20.45
CA ARG A 3 3.08 -9.28 -19.58
C ARG A 3 3.60 -9.59 -18.17
N HIS A 4 3.95 -8.55 -17.42
CA HIS A 4 4.18 -8.69 -15.99
C HIS A 4 2.87 -9.10 -15.29
N VAL A 5 2.96 -9.93 -14.26
CA VAL A 5 1.80 -10.39 -13.47
C VAL A 5 1.99 -9.97 -12.02
N LEU A 6 1.03 -9.20 -11.49
CA LEU A 6 1.00 -8.81 -10.08
C LEU A 6 -0.08 -9.60 -9.34
N TYR A 7 0.32 -10.47 -8.43
CA TYR A 7 -0.59 -11.05 -7.45
C TYR A 7 -0.81 -10.06 -6.31
N SER A 8 -2.07 -9.70 -6.09
CA SER A 8 -2.42 -8.58 -5.23
C SER A 8 -3.69 -8.87 -4.43
N PHE A 9 -3.78 -8.27 -3.24
CA PHE A 9 -5.02 -8.19 -2.49
C PHE A 9 -5.37 -6.72 -2.29
N ARG A 10 -6.55 -6.30 -2.79
CA ARG A 10 -6.93 -4.89 -2.91
C ARG A 10 -6.82 -4.11 -1.59
N ARG A 11 -7.16 -4.72 -0.45
CA ARG A 11 -7.15 -4.08 0.86
C ARG A 11 -5.81 -4.19 1.61
N CYS A 12 -4.83 -4.88 1.07
CA CYS A 12 -3.50 -4.99 1.67
C CYS A 12 -2.71 -3.70 1.45
N PRO A 13 -2.20 -3.02 2.50
CA PRO A 13 -1.45 -1.77 2.34
C PRO A 13 -0.16 -1.97 1.52
N TYR A 14 0.55 -3.07 1.71
CA TYR A 14 1.71 -3.43 0.90
C TYR A 14 1.37 -3.59 -0.59
N ALA A 15 0.23 -4.25 -0.88
CA ALA A 15 -0.21 -4.41 -2.27
C ALA A 15 -0.74 -3.09 -2.87
N MET A 16 -1.30 -2.19 -2.06
CA MET A 16 -1.73 -0.87 -2.52
C MET A 16 -0.55 -0.06 -3.02
N ARG A 17 0.53 0.08 -2.22
CA ARG A 17 1.70 0.88 -2.61
C ARG A 17 2.39 0.32 -3.85
N ALA A 18 2.48 -1.00 -3.98
CA ALA A 18 3.02 -1.64 -5.18
C ALA A 18 2.18 -1.33 -6.43
N ARG A 19 0.83 -1.44 -6.33
CA ARG A 19 -0.06 -1.08 -7.45
C ARG A 19 0.07 0.38 -7.86
N MET A 20 0.18 1.30 -6.88
CA MET A 20 0.33 2.73 -7.16
C MET A 20 1.62 3.03 -7.92
N ALA A 21 2.75 2.49 -7.47
CA ALA A 21 4.03 2.70 -8.16
C ALA A 21 4.02 2.10 -9.57
N LEU A 22 3.49 0.88 -9.75
CA LEU A 22 3.36 0.24 -11.06
C LEU A 22 2.43 1.02 -12.00
N GLY A 23 1.30 1.53 -11.48
CA GLY A 23 0.36 2.34 -12.25
C GLY A 23 0.97 3.69 -12.66
N TYR A 24 1.64 4.36 -11.72
CA TYR A 24 2.33 5.62 -11.94
C TYR A 24 3.43 5.51 -13.01
N SER A 25 4.23 4.46 -12.93
CA SER A 25 5.31 4.20 -13.91
C SER A 25 4.80 3.70 -15.27
N GLY A 26 3.49 3.50 -15.43
CA GLY A 26 2.91 3.05 -16.69
C GLY A 26 3.32 1.64 -17.11
N VAL A 27 3.78 0.81 -16.18
CA VAL A 27 4.24 -0.55 -16.47
C VAL A 27 3.05 -1.42 -16.93
N PRO A 28 3.10 -2.00 -18.14
CA PRO A 28 2.05 -2.89 -18.62
C PRO A 28 2.00 -4.18 -17.81
N LEU A 29 0.92 -4.41 -17.06
CA LEU A 29 0.79 -5.60 -16.22
C LEU A 29 -0.63 -6.17 -16.23
N SER A 30 -0.74 -7.43 -15.83
CA SER A 30 -1.99 -8.09 -15.46
C SER A 30 -2.06 -8.19 -13.95
N ILE A 31 -3.17 -7.76 -13.35
CA ILE A 31 -3.38 -7.87 -11.90
C ILE A 31 -4.26 -9.08 -11.63
N VAL A 32 -3.79 -9.98 -10.77
CA VAL A 32 -4.54 -11.12 -10.25
C VAL A 32 -4.94 -10.81 -8.82
N GLU A 33 -6.24 -10.59 -8.60
CA GLU A 33 -6.78 -10.40 -7.25
C GLU A 33 -6.80 -11.75 -6.52
N VAL A 34 -6.08 -11.83 -5.40
CA VAL A 34 -5.87 -13.07 -4.65
C VAL A 34 -6.91 -13.23 -3.55
N SER A 35 -7.55 -14.39 -3.49
CA SER A 35 -8.26 -14.81 -2.29
C SER A 35 -7.25 -15.33 -1.26
N LEU A 36 -7.17 -14.71 -0.08
CA LEU A 36 -6.23 -15.13 0.97
C LEU A 36 -6.51 -16.55 1.50
N LYS A 37 -7.75 -17.05 1.30
CA LYS A 37 -8.16 -18.42 1.69
C LYS A 37 -7.90 -19.46 0.61
N ALA A 38 -7.73 -19.03 -0.65
CA ALA A 38 -7.51 -19.90 -1.81
C ALA A 38 -6.50 -19.21 -2.74
N LYS A 39 -5.22 -19.32 -2.40
CA LYS A 39 -4.14 -18.69 -3.17
C LYS A 39 -3.88 -19.48 -4.46
N PRO A 40 -3.67 -18.78 -5.61
CA PRO A 40 -3.33 -19.45 -6.88
C PRO A 40 -2.07 -20.30 -6.78
N ALA A 41 -2.09 -21.48 -7.40
CA ALA A 41 -0.93 -22.38 -7.40
C ALA A 41 0.30 -21.76 -8.03
N GLU A 42 0.11 -20.99 -9.11
CA GLU A 42 1.16 -20.26 -9.82
C GLU A 42 1.81 -19.20 -8.93
N MET A 43 1.01 -18.52 -8.08
CA MET A 43 1.54 -17.58 -7.10
C MET A 43 2.41 -18.29 -6.07
N LEU A 44 1.96 -19.45 -5.55
CA LEU A 44 2.71 -20.22 -4.55
C LEU A 44 3.98 -20.84 -5.14
N ALA A 45 3.96 -21.19 -6.41
CA ALA A 45 5.15 -21.66 -7.12
C ALA A 45 6.18 -20.54 -7.32
N ALA A 46 5.72 -19.31 -7.59
CA ALA A 46 6.60 -18.15 -7.74
C ALA A 46 7.11 -17.63 -6.37
N SER A 47 6.27 -17.67 -5.35
CA SER A 47 6.57 -17.17 -3.99
C SER A 47 5.99 -18.11 -2.92
N PRO A 48 6.81 -19.06 -2.41
CA PRO A 48 6.38 -20.00 -1.38
C PRO A 48 5.92 -19.35 -0.06
N LYS A 49 6.34 -18.10 0.22
CA LYS A 49 5.86 -17.33 1.37
C LYS A 49 4.33 -17.14 1.34
N GLY A 50 3.74 -17.15 0.14
CA GLY A 50 2.30 -16.98 -0.03
C GLY A 50 1.75 -15.65 0.46
N THR A 51 2.58 -14.60 0.55
CA THR A 51 2.18 -13.22 0.90
C THR A 51 1.96 -12.40 -0.36
N VAL A 52 1.20 -11.32 -0.25
CA VAL A 52 1.01 -10.34 -1.32
C VAL A 52 1.58 -8.98 -0.92
N PRO A 53 2.10 -8.19 -1.89
CA PRO A 53 2.15 -8.43 -3.33
C PRO A 53 3.27 -9.39 -3.75
N VAL A 54 3.12 -10.01 -4.94
CA VAL A 54 4.17 -10.70 -5.68
C VAL A 54 4.12 -10.25 -7.12
N LEU A 55 5.23 -9.74 -7.64
CA LEU A 55 5.38 -9.38 -9.04
C LEU A 55 6.21 -10.44 -9.77
N VAL A 56 5.63 -11.06 -10.79
CA VAL A 56 6.33 -11.92 -11.73
C VAL A 56 6.57 -11.11 -13.00
N CYS A 57 7.83 -10.80 -13.27
CA CYS A 57 8.24 -10.03 -14.43
C CYS A 57 8.13 -10.85 -15.72
N ALA A 58 8.01 -10.18 -16.85
CA ALA A 58 7.93 -10.83 -18.18
C ALA A 58 9.16 -11.68 -18.53
N ASP A 59 10.31 -11.39 -17.94
CA ASP A 59 11.57 -12.12 -18.03
C ASP A 59 11.68 -13.31 -17.06
N GLY A 60 10.66 -13.54 -16.24
CA GLY A 60 10.60 -14.61 -15.22
C GLY A 60 11.16 -14.23 -13.85
N ARG A 61 11.72 -13.04 -13.67
CA ARG A 61 12.15 -12.56 -12.36
C ARG A 61 10.95 -12.38 -11.44
N VAL A 62 11.10 -12.78 -10.16
CA VAL A 62 10.07 -12.61 -9.12
C VAL A 62 10.54 -11.58 -8.10
N ILE A 63 9.66 -10.63 -7.75
CA ILE A 63 9.89 -9.61 -6.73
C ILE A 63 8.79 -9.75 -5.69
N GLU A 64 9.17 -10.02 -4.43
CA GLU A 64 8.23 -10.39 -3.36
C GLU A 64 8.01 -9.25 -2.33
N GLN A 65 8.89 -8.24 -2.29
CA GLN A 65 8.78 -7.13 -1.36
C GLN A 65 8.14 -5.93 -2.04
N SER A 66 7.14 -5.35 -1.39
CA SER A 66 6.38 -4.23 -1.98
C SER A 66 7.25 -3.01 -2.26
N LEU A 67 8.24 -2.71 -1.40
CA LEU A 67 9.17 -1.60 -1.62
C LEU A 67 10.09 -1.88 -2.82
N GLU A 68 10.60 -3.10 -2.95
CA GLU A 68 11.40 -3.49 -4.12
C GLU A 68 10.58 -3.42 -5.42
N ILE A 69 9.28 -3.78 -5.37
CA ILE A 69 8.36 -3.60 -6.51
C ILE A 69 8.21 -2.12 -6.86
N MET A 70 8.05 -1.24 -5.85
CA MET A 70 7.97 0.20 -6.08
C MET A 70 9.25 0.73 -6.73
N GLN A 71 10.41 0.40 -6.18
CA GLN A 71 11.72 0.82 -6.70
C GLN A 71 11.96 0.27 -8.12
N TRP A 72 11.60 -0.97 -8.37
CA TRP A 72 11.70 -1.57 -9.71
C TRP A 72 10.81 -0.84 -10.72
N ALA A 73 9.57 -0.52 -10.35
CA ALA A 73 8.63 0.18 -11.21
C ALA A 73 9.14 1.60 -11.55
N LEU A 74 9.58 2.34 -10.54
CA LEU A 74 10.15 3.67 -10.71
C LEU A 74 11.46 3.63 -11.52
N GLY A 75 12.25 2.56 -11.40
CA GLY A 75 13.41 2.32 -12.26
C GLY A 75 13.08 2.13 -13.73
N GLN A 76 11.83 1.81 -14.09
CA GLN A 76 11.37 1.79 -15.48
C GLN A 76 10.99 3.18 -15.97
N HIS A 77 10.28 3.96 -15.15
CA HIS A 77 9.86 5.32 -15.46
C HIS A 77 9.46 6.06 -14.19
N ASP A 78 10.14 7.19 -13.92
CA ASP A 78 9.97 8.02 -12.72
C ASP A 78 9.95 9.51 -13.12
N PRO A 79 8.86 10.01 -13.74
CA PRO A 79 8.81 11.36 -14.30
C PRO A 79 8.97 12.48 -13.28
N ASP A 80 8.55 12.26 -12.02
CA ASP A 80 8.61 13.24 -10.94
C ASP A 80 9.78 13.01 -9.97
N ASN A 81 10.70 12.09 -10.30
CA ASN A 81 11.91 11.77 -9.54
C ASN A 81 11.63 11.32 -8.09
N TRP A 82 10.63 10.46 -7.87
CA TRP A 82 10.31 9.95 -6.53
C TRP A 82 11.45 9.18 -5.88
N LEU A 83 12.33 8.54 -6.67
CA LEU A 83 13.49 7.81 -6.16
C LEU A 83 14.60 8.70 -5.62
N GLN A 84 14.66 9.97 -6.01
CA GLN A 84 15.74 10.87 -5.63
C GLN A 84 15.55 11.49 -4.23
N ALA A 85 14.33 11.41 -3.71
CA ALA A 85 14.02 11.96 -2.41
C ALA A 85 14.53 11.01 -1.29
N ASP A 86 15.27 11.55 -0.33
CA ASP A 86 15.83 10.78 0.80
C ASP A 86 14.76 10.57 1.87
N HIS A 87 14.08 9.41 1.79
CA HIS A 87 13.00 9.06 2.72
C HIS A 87 13.04 7.61 3.15
N MET A 88 14.13 6.92 2.90
CA MET A 88 14.24 5.50 3.21
C MET A 88 14.07 5.24 4.70
N GLU A 89 14.64 6.09 5.57
CA GLU A 89 14.49 5.96 7.03
C GLU A 89 13.02 6.02 7.47
N LEU A 90 12.23 6.91 6.87
CA LEU A 90 10.80 7.04 7.19
C LEU A 90 10.01 5.80 6.74
N ILE A 91 10.32 5.26 5.56
CA ILE A 91 9.68 4.05 5.04
C ILE A 91 10.07 2.83 5.89
N GLU A 92 11.33 2.72 6.30
CA GLU A 92 11.81 1.66 7.19
C GLU A 92 11.14 1.75 8.57
N ALA A 93 11.02 2.94 9.14
CA ALA A 93 10.32 3.16 10.41
C ALA A 93 8.83 2.80 10.30
N ASN A 94 8.18 3.13 9.17
CA ASN A 94 6.81 2.68 8.91
C ASN A 94 6.70 1.14 8.88
N ASP A 95 7.60 0.47 8.15
CA ASP A 95 7.51 -0.97 7.91
C ASP A 95 7.93 -1.80 9.14
N SER A 96 8.85 -1.30 9.96
CA SER A 96 9.39 -2.01 11.14
C SER A 96 8.69 -1.62 12.45
N ILE A 97 8.40 -0.34 12.67
CA ILE A 97 7.85 0.17 13.94
C ILE A 97 6.34 0.40 13.82
N PHE A 98 5.94 1.34 12.95
CA PHE A 98 4.54 1.74 12.86
C PHE A 98 3.62 0.59 12.48
N LYS A 99 4.04 -0.28 11.57
CA LYS A 99 3.25 -1.45 11.15
C LYS A 99 2.97 -2.40 12.31
N VAL A 100 3.92 -2.60 13.22
CA VAL A 100 3.71 -3.44 14.40
C VAL A 100 2.69 -2.81 15.35
N LEU A 101 2.79 -1.49 15.59
CA LEU A 101 1.85 -0.75 16.42
C LEU A 101 0.45 -0.72 15.82
N LEU A 102 0.36 -0.51 14.50
CA LEU A 102 -0.89 -0.57 13.74
C LEU A 102 -1.57 -1.94 13.87
N ASP A 103 -0.82 -3.05 13.77
CA ASP A 103 -1.40 -4.38 13.92
C ASP A 103 -1.92 -4.62 15.34
N ARG A 104 -1.18 -4.19 16.35
CA ARG A 104 -1.63 -4.27 17.75
C ARG A 104 -2.90 -3.44 17.99
N TYR A 105 -2.94 -2.23 17.47
CA TYR A 105 -4.13 -1.38 17.55
C TYR A 105 -5.33 -1.99 16.82
N LYS A 106 -5.14 -2.44 15.59
CA LYS A 106 -6.21 -2.99 14.75
C LYS A 106 -6.76 -4.33 15.25
N TYR A 107 -5.89 -5.14 15.83
CA TYR A 107 -6.20 -6.48 16.31
C TYR A 107 -6.00 -6.60 17.82
N ALA A 108 -6.33 -5.56 18.59
CA ALA A 108 -6.07 -5.48 20.03
C ALA A 108 -6.59 -6.71 20.81
N ILE A 109 -7.67 -7.33 20.36
CA ILE A 109 -8.19 -8.56 20.95
C ILE A 109 -7.17 -9.74 20.92
N ARG A 110 -6.17 -9.69 20.05
CA ARG A 110 -5.08 -10.69 19.95
C ARG A 110 -3.89 -10.34 20.84
N TYR A 111 -3.88 -9.15 21.41
CA TYR A 111 -2.81 -8.59 22.23
C TYR A 111 -3.41 -8.07 23.55
N PRO A 112 -3.86 -8.98 24.43
CA PRO A 112 -4.63 -8.63 25.64
C PRO A 112 -3.77 -7.98 26.73
N GLU A 113 -2.45 -7.82 26.51
CA GLU A 113 -1.51 -7.22 27.46
C GLU A 113 -1.81 -5.75 27.74
N HIS A 114 -2.40 -5.04 26.76
CA HIS A 114 -2.77 -3.64 26.88
C HIS A 114 -4.11 -3.37 26.16
N SER A 115 -4.71 -2.22 26.49
CA SER A 115 -5.94 -1.78 25.84
C SER A 115 -5.70 -1.31 24.40
N MET A 116 -6.77 -1.26 23.61
CA MET A 116 -6.74 -0.71 22.26
C MET A 116 -6.26 0.75 22.25
N GLU A 117 -6.66 1.55 23.24
CA GLU A 117 -6.26 2.95 23.40
C GLU A 117 -4.76 3.08 23.68
N HIS A 118 -4.19 2.14 24.43
CA HIS A 118 -2.75 2.12 24.69
C HIS A 118 -1.97 1.90 23.38
N TYR A 119 -2.36 0.92 22.56
CA TYR A 119 -1.70 0.67 21.26
C TYR A 119 -1.93 1.81 20.29
N ARG A 120 -3.13 2.45 20.34
CA ARG A 120 -3.41 3.65 19.55
C ARG A 120 -2.46 4.78 19.92
N ALA A 121 -2.28 5.06 21.22
CA ALA A 121 -1.39 6.11 21.70
C ALA A 121 0.04 5.94 21.22
N GLN A 122 0.57 4.71 21.26
CA GLN A 122 1.90 4.40 20.71
C GLN A 122 1.98 4.66 19.21
N GLY A 123 0.95 4.29 18.44
CA GLY A 123 0.89 4.58 17.01
C GLY A 123 0.82 6.07 16.71
N VAL A 124 0.17 6.85 17.56
CA VAL A 124 0.06 8.31 17.44
C VAL A 124 1.42 8.99 17.58
N GLU A 125 2.34 8.48 18.39
CA GLU A 125 3.70 9.03 18.51
C GLU A 125 4.43 9.03 17.14
N PHE A 126 4.30 7.96 16.37
CA PHE A 126 4.81 7.92 15.00
C PHE A 126 4.09 8.93 14.08
N LEU A 127 2.75 9.01 14.18
CA LEU A 127 1.95 9.92 13.37
C LEU A 127 2.22 11.40 13.67
N GLN A 128 2.59 11.75 14.91
CA GLN A 128 3.02 13.11 15.27
C GLN A 128 4.29 13.54 14.53
N GLY A 129 5.20 12.62 14.25
CA GLY A 129 6.35 12.90 13.40
C GLY A 129 5.95 13.26 11.96
N LEU A 130 4.95 12.57 11.41
CA LEU A 130 4.40 12.89 10.09
C LEU A 130 3.66 14.23 10.10
N GLU A 131 2.88 14.50 11.15
CA GLU A 131 2.17 15.77 11.34
C GLU A 131 3.14 16.96 11.29
N GLN A 132 4.25 16.89 12.02
CA GLN A 132 5.28 17.94 12.03
C GLN A 132 5.93 18.18 10.67
N GLN A 133 6.10 17.14 9.86
CA GLN A 133 6.61 17.29 8.49
C GLN A 133 5.57 17.97 7.59
N LEU A 134 4.30 17.55 7.72
CA LEU A 134 3.18 18.06 6.93
C LEU A 134 2.74 19.47 7.34
N GLU A 135 3.08 19.94 8.53
CA GLU A 135 2.95 21.34 8.93
C GLU A 135 3.84 22.26 8.09
N ARG A 136 5.01 21.77 7.66
CA ARG A 136 6.00 22.54 6.91
C ARG A 136 5.83 22.42 5.40
N HIS A 137 5.31 21.31 4.94
CA HIS A 137 5.22 20.96 3.52
C HIS A 137 3.90 20.25 3.21
N PRO A 138 3.36 20.38 1.99
CA PRO A 138 2.11 19.72 1.62
C PRO A 138 2.23 18.18 1.49
N TYR A 139 3.46 17.65 1.38
CA TYR A 139 3.77 16.22 1.30
C TYR A 139 4.93 15.88 2.23
N LEU A 140 5.09 14.59 2.53
CA LEU A 140 6.07 14.09 3.51
C LEU A 140 7.52 14.47 3.18
N SER A 141 7.80 14.76 1.93
CA SER A 141 9.15 15.01 1.43
C SER A 141 9.35 16.38 0.82
N GLY A 142 8.36 17.28 0.95
CA GLY A 142 8.48 18.61 0.39
C GLY A 142 7.25 19.06 -0.38
N PRO A 143 7.43 19.83 -1.48
CA PRO A 143 6.33 20.46 -2.18
C PRO A 143 5.54 19.51 -3.11
N GLY A 144 6.12 18.38 -3.50
CA GLY A 144 5.53 17.41 -4.42
C GLY A 144 5.31 16.04 -3.79
N LEU A 145 4.41 15.27 -4.41
CA LEU A 145 4.17 13.86 -4.06
C LEU A 145 5.47 13.06 -4.24
N SER A 146 5.75 12.18 -3.31
CA SER A 146 7.00 11.42 -3.26
C SER A 146 6.78 9.92 -3.01
N LEU A 147 7.87 9.15 -3.12
CA LEU A 147 7.88 7.75 -2.74
C LEU A 147 7.41 7.53 -1.30
N ALA A 148 7.78 8.41 -0.36
CA ALA A 148 7.36 8.31 1.04
C ALA A 148 5.84 8.42 1.19
N ASP A 149 5.20 9.38 0.52
CA ASP A 149 3.75 9.54 0.57
C ASP A 149 3.03 8.28 0.09
N VAL A 150 3.46 7.75 -1.05
CA VAL A 150 2.87 6.54 -1.66
C VAL A 150 3.13 5.30 -0.81
N ALA A 151 4.30 5.23 -0.17
CA ALA A 151 4.66 4.11 0.69
C ALA A 151 3.88 4.11 2.01
N LEU A 152 3.65 5.28 2.62
CA LEU A 152 3.07 5.40 3.96
C LEU A 152 1.55 5.53 3.97
N ALA A 153 0.96 6.24 3.00
CA ALA A 153 -0.48 6.53 2.99
C ALA A 153 -1.39 5.31 3.17
N PRO A 154 -1.12 4.13 2.59
CA PRO A 154 -1.94 2.94 2.82
C PRO A 154 -1.96 2.48 4.29
N PHE A 155 -0.88 2.69 5.03
CA PHE A 155 -0.76 2.29 6.44
C PHE A 155 -1.44 3.32 7.35
N VAL A 156 -1.22 4.62 7.11
CA VAL A 156 -1.93 5.70 7.81
C VAL A 156 -3.43 5.57 7.58
N ARG A 157 -3.87 5.30 6.33
CA ARG A 157 -5.26 4.99 6.03
C ARG A 157 -5.78 3.80 6.83
N GLN A 158 -4.99 2.73 6.95
CA GLN A 158 -5.41 1.56 7.71
C GLN A 158 -5.57 1.87 9.20
N PHE A 159 -4.68 2.71 9.76
CA PHE A 159 -4.75 3.19 11.13
C PHE A 159 -6.00 4.05 11.36
N ALA A 160 -6.24 5.03 10.49
CA ALA A 160 -7.41 5.89 10.53
C ALA A 160 -8.73 5.12 10.44
N HIS A 161 -8.74 3.99 9.73
CA HIS A 161 -9.93 3.16 9.53
C HIS A 161 -10.23 2.20 10.68
N VAL A 162 -9.38 2.10 11.71
CA VAL A 162 -9.70 1.34 12.94
C VAL A 162 -10.78 2.08 13.72
N ASP A 163 -10.63 3.40 13.88
CA ASP A 163 -11.60 4.29 14.53
C ASP A 163 -11.60 5.64 13.80
N ARG A 164 -12.54 5.80 12.86
CA ARG A 164 -12.60 6.97 11.99
C ARG A 164 -13.05 8.24 12.71
N GLU A 165 -13.96 8.10 13.68
CA GLU A 165 -14.48 9.22 14.42
C GLU A 165 -13.39 9.81 15.31
N TRP A 166 -12.69 8.95 16.01
CA TRP A 166 -11.54 9.36 16.80
C TRP A 166 -10.45 10.01 15.93
N PHE A 167 -10.10 9.40 14.80
CA PHE A 167 -9.02 9.90 13.94
C PHE A 167 -9.35 11.27 13.35
N ALA A 168 -10.61 11.51 12.98
CA ALA A 168 -11.06 12.81 12.47
C ALA A 168 -10.97 13.93 13.53
N GLN A 169 -11.04 13.58 14.82
CA GLN A 169 -10.96 14.53 15.95
C GLN A 169 -9.55 14.59 16.57
N ALA A 170 -8.65 13.73 16.15
CA ALA A 170 -7.29 13.70 16.66
C ALA A 170 -6.55 15.03 16.37
N PRO A 171 -5.64 15.47 17.24
CA PRO A 171 -4.86 16.69 17.02
C PRO A 171 -3.77 16.50 15.96
N LEU A 172 -4.17 16.09 14.75
CA LEU A 172 -3.34 15.77 13.59
C LEU A 172 -3.95 16.41 12.31
N PRO A 173 -4.20 17.75 12.30
CA PRO A 173 -4.94 18.38 11.21
C PRO A 173 -4.24 18.31 9.85
N HIS A 174 -2.90 18.46 9.81
CA HIS A 174 -2.15 18.40 8.55
C HIS A 174 -2.10 16.98 7.99
N LEU A 175 -1.94 15.97 8.87
CA LEU A 175 -1.99 14.56 8.49
C LEU A 175 -3.38 14.16 7.98
N ASN A 176 -4.45 14.63 8.61
CA ASN A 176 -5.82 14.40 8.12
C ASN A 176 -6.01 15.00 6.73
N ALA A 177 -5.66 16.27 6.54
CA ALA A 177 -5.78 16.95 5.25
C ALA A 177 -4.93 16.28 4.15
N TRP A 178 -3.71 15.85 4.48
CA TRP A 178 -2.85 15.09 3.57
C TRP A 178 -3.47 13.75 3.18
N LEU A 179 -3.98 13.00 4.16
CA LEU A 179 -4.59 11.70 3.91
C LEU A 179 -5.85 11.84 3.04
N GLU A 180 -6.72 12.80 3.33
CA GLU A 180 -7.92 13.06 2.52
C GLU A 180 -7.56 13.40 1.08
N ARG A 181 -6.62 14.32 0.87
CA ARG A 181 -6.12 14.68 -0.47
C ARG A 181 -5.52 13.50 -1.20
N PHE A 182 -4.72 12.67 -0.51
CA PHE A 182 -4.13 11.47 -1.09
C PHE A 182 -5.20 10.47 -1.52
N LEU A 183 -6.19 10.21 -0.66
CA LEU A 183 -7.28 9.25 -0.95
C LEU A 183 -8.22 9.72 -2.07
N ALA A 184 -8.33 11.03 -2.31
CA ALA A 184 -9.09 11.61 -3.40
C ALA A 184 -8.31 11.63 -4.73
N SER A 185 -7.01 11.38 -4.72
CA SER A 185 -6.16 11.43 -5.92
C SER A 185 -6.50 10.34 -6.93
N ASP A 186 -6.29 10.62 -8.22
CA ASP A 186 -6.42 9.64 -9.29
C ASP A 186 -5.48 8.45 -9.10
N LEU A 187 -4.28 8.70 -8.57
CA LEU A 187 -3.32 7.66 -8.24
C LEU A 187 -3.90 6.60 -7.30
N PHE A 188 -4.55 7.04 -6.22
CA PHE A 188 -5.14 6.12 -5.26
C PHE A 188 -6.45 5.52 -5.75
N THR A 189 -7.36 6.32 -6.31
CA THR A 189 -8.69 5.88 -6.72
C THR A 189 -8.63 4.84 -7.85
N SER A 190 -7.70 5.01 -8.80
CA SER A 190 -7.49 4.06 -9.90
C SER A 190 -7.12 2.65 -9.43
N VAL A 191 -6.23 2.54 -8.42
CA VAL A 191 -5.81 1.23 -7.90
C VAL A 191 -6.81 0.61 -6.94
N MET A 192 -7.78 1.39 -6.46
CA MET A 192 -8.87 0.93 -5.59
C MET A 192 -10.14 0.56 -6.35
N ALA A 193 -10.24 0.92 -7.64
CA ALA A 193 -11.32 0.50 -8.50
C ALA A 193 -11.44 -1.04 -8.52
N LYS A 194 -12.67 -1.54 -8.55
CA LYS A 194 -12.89 -2.98 -8.75
C LYS A 194 -12.53 -3.31 -10.20
N SER A 195 -11.64 -4.26 -10.42
CA SER A 195 -11.52 -4.88 -11.74
C SER A 195 -12.90 -5.45 -12.13
N PRO A 196 -13.37 -5.26 -13.36
CA PRO A 196 -14.57 -5.95 -13.81
C PRO A 196 -14.37 -7.45 -13.59
N SER A 197 -15.35 -8.10 -12.95
CA SER A 197 -15.31 -9.56 -12.82
C SER A 197 -15.18 -10.17 -14.22
N PRO A 198 -14.35 -11.21 -14.42
CA PRO A 198 -14.33 -11.92 -15.68
C PRO A 198 -15.76 -12.36 -16.00
N GLN A 199 -16.28 -11.94 -17.14
CA GLN A 199 -17.58 -12.46 -17.60
C GLN A 199 -17.42 -13.97 -17.77
N PRO A 200 -18.39 -14.78 -17.29
CA PRO A 200 -18.40 -16.20 -17.59
C PRO A 200 -18.39 -16.35 -19.11
N SER A 201 -17.45 -17.15 -19.63
CA SER A 201 -17.40 -17.47 -21.05
C SER A 201 -18.79 -17.91 -21.50
N PRO A 202 -19.32 -17.40 -22.64
CA PRO A 202 -20.59 -17.85 -23.14
C PRO A 202 -20.49 -19.35 -23.36
N GLY A 203 -21.27 -20.10 -22.57
CA GLY A 203 -21.30 -21.56 -22.60
C GLY A 203 -21.54 -22.02 -24.03
N GLY A 204 -20.58 -22.75 -24.61
CA GLY A 204 -20.75 -23.43 -25.87
C GLY A 204 -21.99 -24.34 -25.76
N ARG A 205 -23.06 -23.97 -26.46
CA ARG A 205 -24.16 -24.89 -26.70
C ARG A 205 -23.60 -25.99 -27.61
N GLY A 206 -23.35 -27.14 -26.99
CA GLY A 206 -23.10 -28.37 -27.74
C GLY A 206 -24.37 -28.71 -28.53
N SER A 207 -24.17 -28.89 -29.78
CA SER A 207 -25.10 -29.57 -30.68
C SER A 207 -24.93 -31.07 -30.56
#